data_f8be5d2e8f6d33f63555c1c31089e038
#
_entry.id   f8be5d2e8f6d33f63555c1c31089e038
#
_cell.length_a   1.000
_cell.length_b   1.000
_cell.length_c   1.000
_cell.angle_alpha   90.00
_cell.angle_beta   90.00
_cell.angle_gamma   90.00
#
_symmetry.space_group_name_H-M   'P 1'
#
loop_
_entity.id
_entity.type
_entity.pdbx_description
1 polymer ?
#
loop_
_entity_poly.entity_id
_entity_poly.type
_entity_poly.pdbx_seq_one_letter_code
_entity_poly.pdbx_strand_id
1 'polypeptide(L)'
;MIEAPTPALASPETSTPAPDSRRVRIAELALVVGVGFLGSSLSSLRDWLLGNSPPPWTPFGELLRSLQAGLAIAVLAYVLYRQGRGLRAIGLTFRASDVAWALPLVFFSHLLTLATIRLLHAYSVHLPTVPHSVPSELYWLAILPLAAKEELIVRGYLMTEVSALTGSMPFAVFASIVFQSFYHLYQGTPAFFVHLGGFFAFAVFYATTRRITPVILAHAFYNFWLLTR
;
A
#
# COMPACT_ATOMS: atom_id res chain seq x y z
N MET A 1 -65.02 -10.37 4.72
CA MET A 1 -63.70 -9.79 4.43
C MET A 1 -62.67 -10.76 4.96
N ILE A 2 -61.98 -11.47 4.07
CA ILE A 2 -60.93 -12.44 4.42
C ILE A 2 -59.61 -11.67 4.24
N GLU A 3 -58.91 -11.42 5.34
CA GLU A 3 -57.57 -10.81 5.29
C GLU A 3 -56.59 -11.77 4.64
N ALA A 4 -55.88 -11.31 3.61
CA ALA A 4 -54.82 -12.02 2.97
C ALA A 4 -53.56 -12.05 3.89
N PRO A 5 -52.84 -13.18 4.02
CA PRO A 5 -51.67 -13.25 4.86
C PRO A 5 -50.51 -12.38 4.29
N THR A 6 -49.92 -11.59 5.15
CA THR A 6 -48.72 -10.76 4.86
C THR A 6 -47.56 -11.68 4.50
N PRO A 7 -46.86 -11.47 3.37
CA PRO A 7 -45.68 -12.28 3.03
C PRO A 7 -44.54 -12.02 4.05
N ALA A 8 -44.04 -13.10 4.66
CA ALA A 8 -42.90 -13.06 5.54
C ALA A 8 -41.67 -12.52 4.79
N LEU A 9 -41.05 -11.46 5.32
CA LEU A 9 -39.79 -10.94 4.85
C LEU A 9 -38.72 -12.04 5.01
N ALA A 10 -38.24 -12.55 3.87
CA ALA A 10 -37.12 -13.47 3.85
C ALA A 10 -35.89 -12.81 4.51
N SER A 11 -35.35 -13.45 5.54
CA SER A 11 -34.11 -13.06 6.17
C SER A 11 -32.97 -13.04 5.12
N PRO A 12 -32.06 -12.06 5.13
CA PRO A 12 -30.93 -12.08 4.21
C PRO A 12 -30.06 -13.29 4.51
N GLU A 13 -30.08 -14.28 3.61
CA GLU A 13 -29.15 -15.40 3.65
C GLU A 13 -27.73 -14.85 3.57
N THR A 14 -26.98 -14.98 4.67
CA THR A 14 -25.54 -14.81 4.72
C THR A 14 -24.91 -15.97 3.95
N SER A 15 -24.94 -15.91 2.61
CA SER A 15 -24.31 -16.91 1.75
C SER A 15 -22.79 -16.84 1.94
N THR A 16 -22.24 -17.85 2.59
CA THR A 16 -20.79 -18.11 2.57
C THR A 16 -20.37 -18.23 1.11
N PRO A 17 -19.35 -17.46 0.64
CA PRO A 17 -18.92 -17.55 -0.76
C PRO A 17 -18.55 -18.98 -1.14
N ALA A 18 -19.00 -19.44 -2.31
CA ALA A 18 -18.69 -20.77 -2.81
C ALA A 18 -17.15 -20.99 -2.86
N PRO A 19 -16.65 -22.24 -2.65
CA PRO A 19 -15.21 -22.55 -2.63
C PRO A 19 -14.44 -22.04 -3.85
N ASP A 20 -15.06 -22.05 -5.02
CA ASP A 20 -14.46 -21.51 -6.26
C ASP A 20 -14.27 -19.99 -6.21
N SER A 21 -15.14 -19.25 -5.53
CA SER A 21 -14.99 -17.80 -5.37
C SER A 21 -13.77 -17.43 -4.52
N ARG A 22 -13.42 -18.22 -3.51
CA ARG A 22 -12.24 -17.98 -2.66
C ARG A 22 -10.94 -18.19 -3.43
N ARG A 23 -10.83 -19.27 -4.22
CA ARG A 23 -9.66 -19.55 -5.07
C ARG A 23 -9.44 -18.45 -6.11
N VAL A 24 -10.52 -18.02 -6.77
CA VAL A 24 -10.47 -16.91 -7.73
C VAL A 24 -9.99 -15.64 -7.07
N ARG A 25 -10.50 -15.27 -5.91
CA ARG A 25 -10.05 -14.07 -5.16
C ARG A 25 -8.58 -14.15 -4.77
N ILE A 26 -8.08 -15.31 -4.34
CA ILE A 26 -6.65 -15.50 -4.04
C ILE A 26 -5.81 -15.34 -5.31
N ALA A 27 -6.23 -15.90 -6.43
CA ALA A 27 -5.53 -15.77 -7.71
C ALA A 27 -5.51 -14.33 -8.22
N GLU A 28 -6.63 -13.60 -8.11
CA GLU A 28 -6.73 -12.19 -8.47
C GLU A 28 -5.87 -11.31 -7.54
N LEU A 29 -5.84 -11.61 -6.24
CA LEU A 29 -4.96 -10.94 -5.28
C LEU A 29 -3.49 -11.17 -5.65
N ALA A 30 -3.10 -12.42 -5.90
CA ALA A 30 -1.75 -12.77 -6.33
C ALA A 30 -1.36 -12.09 -7.65
N LEU A 31 -2.29 -12.00 -8.62
CA LEU A 31 -2.07 -11.31 -9.89
C LEU A 31 -1.79 -9.82 -9.67
N VAL A 32 -2.67 -9.11 -8.95
CA VAL A 32 -2.54 -7.67 -8.74
C VAL A 32 -1.26 -7.35 -7.97
N VAL A 33 -0.99 -8.08 -6.89
CA VAL A 33 0.22 -7.90 -6.08
C VAL A 33 1.47 -8.28 -6.87
N GLY A 34 1.42 -9.36 -7.64
CA GLY A 34 2.51 -9.82 -8.49
C GLY A 34 2.88 -8.79 -9.56
N VAL A 35 1.90 -8.32 -10.34
CA VAL A 35 2.16 -7.27 -11.35
C VAL A 35 2.67 -5.97 -10.72
N GLY A 36 2.13 -5.59 -9.56
CA GLY A 36 2.53 -4.36 -8.89
C GLY A 36 3.91 -4.40 -8.25
N PHE A 37 4.34 -5.56 -7.73
CA PHE A 37 5.47 -5.60 -6.79
C PHE A 37 6.44 -6.77 -6.95
N LEU A 38 6.18 -7.81 -7.76
CA LEU A 38 7.08 -8.96 -7.85
C LEU A 38 8.49 -8.53 -8.27
N GLY A 39 8.63 -7.68 -9.27
CA GLY A 39 9.91 -7.18 -9.74
C GLY A 39 10.67 -6.41 -8.66
N SER A 40 10.02 -5.47 -7.98
CA SER A 40 10.63 -4.70 -6.88
C SER A 40 10.96 -5.55 -5.67
N SER A 41 10.13 -6.53 -5.32
CA SER A 41 10.36 -7.45 -4.21
C SER A 41 11.56 -8.37 -4.48
N LEU A 42 11.67 -8.94 -5.69
CA LEU A 42 12.80 -9.77 -6.08
C LEU A 42 14.09 -8.98 -6.16
N SER A 43 14.06 -7.76 -6.73
CA SER A 43 15.22 -6.87 -6.78
C SER A 43 15.67 -6.50 -5.36
N SER A 44 14.73 -6.13 -4.50
CA SER A 44 15.01 -5.77 -3.11
C SER A 44 15.65 -6.92 -2.33
N LEU A 45 15.11 -8.12 -2.47
CA LEU A 45 15.69 -9.33 -1.85
C LEU A 45 17.09 -9.64 -2.38
N ARG A 46 17.28 -9.59 -3.71
CA ARG A 46 18.59 -9.80 -4.35
C ARG A 46 19.62 -8.81 -3.82
N ASP A 47 19.28 -7.52 -3.83
CA ASP A 47 20.22 -6.46 -3.44
C ASP A 47 20.58 -6.55 -1.95
N TRP A 48 19.61 -6.92 -1.10
CA TRP A 48 19.85 -7.20 0.31
C TRP A 48 20.78 -8.41 0.51
N LEU A 49 20.54 -9.54 -0.20
CA LEU A 49 21.36 -10.76 -0.08
C LEU A 49 22.80 -10.56 -0.56
N LEU A 50 22.99 -9.74 -1.60
CA LEU A 50 24.29 -9.49 -2.22
C LEU A 50 25.01 -8.28 -1.62
N GLY A 51 24.39 -7.53 -0.71
CA GLY A 51 24.95 -6.29 -0.16
C GLY A 51 25.09 -5.19 -1.21
N ASN A 52 24.29 -5.23 -2.29
CA ASN A 52 24.37 -4.24 -3.35
C ASN A 52 23.71 -2.92 -2.91
N SER A 53 24.32 -1.82 -3.32
CA SER A 53 23.65 -0.51 -3.25
C SER A 53 22.55 -0.40 -4.31
N PRO A 54 21.45 0.29 -4.03
CA PRO A 54 20.42 0.52 -5.02
C PRO A 54 21.00 1.23 -6.26
N PRO A 55 20.54 0.89 -7.47
CA PRO A 55 21.01 1.55 -8.68
C PRO A 55 20.67 3.05 -8.65
N PRO A 56 21.51 3.88 -9.27
CA PRO A 56 21.27 5.32 -9.32
C PRO A 56 19.94 5.63 -10.04
N TRP A 57 19.34 6.72 -9.66
CA TRP A 57 18.12 7.23 -10.31
C TRP A 57 18.46 7.71 -11.71
N THR A 58 17.76 7.21 -12.72
CA THR A 58 17.92 7.63 -14.12
C THR A 58 16.56 8.04 -14.69
N PRO A 59 16.50 9.03 -15.60
CA PRO A 59 15.25 9.45 -16.23
C PRO A 59 14.51 8.29 -16.90
N PHE A 60 15.23 7.41 -17.58
CA PHE A 60 14.64 6.22 -18.20
C PHE A 60 14.08 5.23 -17.17
N GLY A 61 14.81 5.01 -16.07
CA GLY A 61 14.35 4.15 -14.97
C GLY A 61 13.09 4.70 -14.28
N GLU A 62 12.97 6.01 -14.16
CA GLU A 62 11.78 6.65 -13.57
C GLU A 62 10.57 6.59 -14.51
N LEU A 63 10.79 6.80 -15.80
CA LEU A 63 9.74 6.61 -16.82
C LEU A 63 9.23 5.17 -16.78
N LEU A 64 10.14 4.19 -16.78
CA LEU A 64 9.78 2.77 -16.75
C LEU A 64 8.98 2.43 -15.47
N ARG A 65 9.40 2.94 -14.30
CA ARG A 65 8.66 2.76 -13.03
C ARG A 65 7.27 3.39 -13.10
N SER A 66 7.13 4.56 -13.70
CA SER A 66 5.83 5.23 -13.87
C SER A 66 4.90 4.44 -14.80
N LEU A 67 5.42 3.90 -15.90
CA LEU A 67 4.67 3.02 -16.79
C LEU A 67 4.23 1.73 -16.10
N GLN A 68 5.12 1.11 -15.31
CA GLN A 68 4.79 -0.06 -14.50
C GLN A 68 3.73 0.26 -13.45
N ALA A 69 3.78 1.44 -12.83
CA ALA A 69 2.75 1.89 -11.90
C ALA A 69 1.40 2.04 -12.58
N GLY A 70 1.37 2.66 -13.76
CA GLY A 70 0.17 2.78 -14.59
C GLY A 70 -0.42 1.42 -14.97
N LEU A 71 0.42 0.47 -15.42
CA LEU A 71 0.01 -0.88 -15.75
C LEU A 71 -0.58 -1.62 -14.52
N ALA A 72 0.08 -1.53 -13.38
CA ALA A 72 -0.39 -2.16 -12.15
C ALA A 72 -1.75 -1.59 -11.69
N ILE A 73 -1.95 -0.28 -11.79
CA ILE A 73 -3.24 0.36 -11.50
C ILE A 73 -4.30 -0.09 -12.52
N ALA A 74 -3.96 -0.21 -13.80
CA ALA A 74 -4.89 -0.70 -14.83
C ALA A 74 -5.31 -2.16 -14.57
N VAL A 75 -4.38 -3.04 -14.20
CA VAL A 75 -4.68 -4.42 -13.79
C VAL A 75 -5.59 -4.46 -12.56
N LEU A 76 -5.31 -3.64 -11.55
CA LEU A 76 -6.17 -3.50 -10.37
C LEU A 76 -7.58 -3.05 -10.77
N ALA A 77 -7.70 -2.01 -11.59
CA ALA A 77 -8.98 -1.52 -12.06
C ALA A 77 -9.77 -2.58 -12.85
N TYR A 78 -9.08 -3.36 -13.70
CA TYR A 78 -9.68 -4.46 -14.44
C TYR A 78 -10.19 -5.58 -13.52
N VAL A 79 -9.39 -5.97 -12.52
CA VAL A 79 -9.79 -6.99 -11.54
C VAL A 79 -11.01 -6.53 -10.73
N LEU A 80 -11.01 -5.28 -10.25
CA LEU A 80 -12.16 -4.71 -9.56
C LEU A 80 -13.40 -4.67 -10.46
N TYR A 81 -13.24 -4.28 -11.72
CA TYR A 81 -14.33 -4.28 -12.71
C TYR A 81 -14.91 -5.70 -12.88
N ARG A 82 -14.07 -6.71 -13.03
CA ARG A 82 -14.50 -8.12 -13.10
C ARG A 82 -15.26 -8.59 -11.86
N GLN A 83 -14.91 -8.02 -10.69
CA GLN A 83 -15.60 -8.29 -9.42
C GLN A 83 -16.91 -7.48 -9.28
N GLY A 84 -17.34 -6.71 -10.29
CA GLY A 84 -18.47 -5.79 -10.19
C GLY A 84 -18.21 -4.61 -9.25
N ARG A 85 -16.95 -4.27 -8.99
CA ARG A 85 -16.50 -3.22 -8.08
C ARG A 85 -15.75 -2.14 -8.84
N GLY A 86 -15.70 -0.94 -8.29
CA GLY A 86 -14.84 0.13 -8.79
C GLY A 86 -13.81 0.56 -7.74
N LEU A 87 -12.93 1.49 -8.10
CA LEU A 87 -11.90 2.03 -7.21
C LEU A 87 -12.48 2.66 -5.93
N ARG A 88 -13.73 3.12 -5.96
CA ARG A 88 -14.44 3.59 -4.76
C ARG A 88 -14.61 2.50 -3.70
N ALA A 89 -14.75 1.24 -4.10
CA ALA A 89 -14.90 0.11 -3.17
C ALA A 89 -13.64 -0.14 -2.32
N ILE A 90 -12.49 0.32 -2.78
CA ILE A 90 -11.22 0.30 -2.04
C ILE A 90 -10.85 1.68 -1.46
N GLY A 91 -11.82 2.60 -1.36
CA GLY A 91 -11.65 3.86 -0.68
C GLY A 91 -11.14 5.03 -1.52
N LEU A 92 -11.00 4.89 -2.85
CA LEU A 92 -10.61 6.00 -3.71
C LEU A 92 -11.80 6.94 -3.94
N THR A 93 -11.90 7.93 -3.08
CA THR A 93 -12.86 9.03 -3.16
C THR A 93 -12.12 10.32 -2.86
N PHE A 94 -12.37 11.37 -3.61
CA PHE A 94 -11.77 12.68 -3.34
C PHE A 94 -12.72 13.57 -2.56
N ARG A 95 -12.23 14.14 -1.45
CA ARG A 95 -12.91 15.16 -0.65
C ARG A 95 -11.91 16.26 -0.33
N ALA A 96 -12.35 17.51 -0.26
CA ALA A 96 -11.46 18.63 0.11
C ALA A 96 -10.75 18.40 1.45
N SER A 97 -11.43 17.74 2.41
CA SER A 97 -10.82 17.35 3.69
C SER A 97 -9.70 16.30 3.58
N ASP A 98 -9.48 15.65 2.43
CA ASP A 98 -8.41 14.67 2.27
C ASP A 98 -7.03 15.33 2.34
N VAL A 99 -6.91 16.55 1.82
CA VAL A 99 -5.68 17.35 1.93
C VAL A 99 -5.39 17.70 3.39
N ALA A 100 -6.42 18.10 4.15
CA ALA A 100 -6.27 18.41 5.57
C ALA A 100 -5.87 17.17 6.41
N TRP A 101 -6.35 15.97 6.05
CA TRP A 101 -5.95 14.73 6.73
C TRP A 101 -4.54 14.24 6.34
N ALA A 102 -4.06 14.60 5.16
CA ALA A 102 -2.72 14.19 4.73
C ALA A 102 -1.62 14.76 5.63
N LEU A 103 -1.73 16.00 6.09
CA LEU A 103 -0.70 16.65 6.93
C LEU A 103 -0.49 15.96 8.29
N PRO A 104 -1.52 15.73 9.15
CA PRO A 104 -1.34 15.01 10.39
C PRO A 104 -0.87 13.57 10.13
N LEU A 105 -1.28 12.95 9.03
CA LEU A 105 -0.85 11.59 8.70
C LEU A 105 0.65 11.52 8.38
N VAL A 106 1.19 12.50 7.63
CA VAL A 106 2.65 12.66 7.44
C VAL A 106 3.35 12.83 8.77
N PHE A 107 2.84 13.74 9.62
CA PHE A 107 3.42 14.01 10.92
C PHE A 107 3.49 12.76 11.81
N PHE A 108 2.40 12.02 11.95
CA PHE A 108 2.38 10.78 12.73
C PHE A 108 3.27 9.70 12.15
N SER A 109 3.26 9.52 10.82
CA SER A 109 4.17 8.59 10.14
C SER A 109 5.63 8.94 10.44
N HIS A 110 5.99 10.22 10.35
CA HIS A 110 7.34 10.69 10.65
C HIS A 110 7.74 10.50 12.13
N LEU A 111 6.83 10.78 13.07
CA LEU A 111 7.07 10.52 14.49
C LEU A 111 7.34 9.05 14.78
N LEU A 112 6.55 8.14 14.19
CA LEU A 112 6.75 6.70 14.35
C LEU A 112 8.07 6.25 13.70
N THR A 113 8.42 6.79 12.55
CA THR A 113 9.72 6.58 11.90
C THR A 113 10.86 7.00 12.84
N LEU A 114 10.81 8.22 13.40
CA LEU A 114 11.82 8.71 14.33
C LEU A 114 11.88 7.88 15.61
N ALA A 115 10.74 7.48 16.17
CA ALA A 115 10.68 6.63 17.35
C ALA A 115 11.37 5.28 17.09
N THR A 116 11.12 4.66 15.91
CA THR A 116 11.76 3.41 15.51
C THR A 116 13.27 3.60 15.32
N ILE A 117 13.71 4.68 14.69
CA ILE A 117 15.14 5.01 14.55
C ILE A 117 15.82 5.14 15.92
N ARG A 118 15.21 5.88 16.84
CA ARG A 118 15.75 6.04 18.22
C ARG A 118 15.81 4.71 18.97
N LEU A 119 14.79 3.87 18.81
CA LEU A 119 14.78 2.53 19.41
C LEU A 119 15.92 1.68 18.85
N LEU A 120 16.11 1.66 17.55
CA LEU A 120 17.21 0.91 16.92
C LEU A 120 18.58 1.41 17.41
N HIS A 121 18.78 2.72 17.49
CA HIS A 121 20.02 3.30 18.02
C HIS A 121 20.25 2.93 19.49
N ALA A 122 19.20 2.89 20.33
CA ALA A 122 19.30 2.46 21.72
C ALA A 122 19.80 1.01 21.87
N TYR A 123 19.56 0.17 20.85
CA TYR A 123 20.10 -1.20 20.75
C TYR A 123 21.38 -1.30 19.92
N SER A 124 22.09 -0.17 19.72
CA SER A 124 23.34 -0.10 18.94
C SER A 124 23.23 -0.57 17.48
N VAL A 125 22.01 -0.53 16.93
CA VAL A 125 21.77 -0.83 15.51
C VAL A 125 22.01 0.43 14.69
N HIS A 126 23.01 0.40 13.82
CA HIS A 126 23.35 1.50 12.93
C HIS A 126 22.53 1.43 11.64
N LEU A 127 21.95 2.56 11.25
CA LEU A 127 21.27 2.66 9.96
C LEU A 127 22.32 2.79 8.84
N PRO A 128 22.20 2.03 7.76
CA PRO A 128 23.08 2.20 6.61
C PRO A 128 22.85 3.60 6.00
N THR A 129 23.95 4.24 5.62
CA THR A 129 23.87 5.45 4.81
C THR A 129 23.46 5.06 3.40
N VAL A 130 22.22 5.35 3.04
CA VAL A 130 21.77 5.21 1.65
C VAL A 130 22.35 6.39 0.87
N PRO A 131 23.14 6.15 -0.21
CA PRO A 131 23.64 7.25 -1.01
C PRO A 131 22.48 8.09 -1.55
N HIS A 132 22.49 9.39 -1.26
CA HIS A 132 21.51 10.32 -1.81
C HIS A 132 21.88 10.57 -3.28
N SER A 133 21.26 9.84 -4.19
CA SER A 133 21.24 10.24 -5.58
C SER A 133 20.16 11.30 -5.74
N VAL A 134 20.51 12.45 -6.31
CA VAL A 134 19.52 13.48 -6.65
C VAL A 134 18.57 12.89 -7.69
N PRO A 135 17.25 12.85 -7.41
CA PRO A 135 16.30 12.35 -8.38
C PRO A 135 16.32 13.22 -9.64
N SER A 136 16.05 12.63 -10.81
CA SER A 136 15.85 13.41 -12.01
C SER A 136 14.57 14.26 -11.93
N GLU A 137 14.46 15.28 -12.79
CA GLU A 137 13.26 16.12 -12.86
C GLU A 137 11.98 15.32 -13.13
N LEU A 138 12.07 14.19 -13.85
CA LEU A 138 10.95 13.30 -14.11
C LEU A 138 10.42 12.60 -12.84
N TYR A 139 11.25 12.46 -11.82
CA TYR A 139 10.81 11.88 -10.56
C TYR A 139 9.67 12.69 -9.91
N TRP A 140 9.73 14.01 -10.00
CA TRP A 140 8.69 14.86 -9.44
C TRP A 140 7.32 14.63 -10.08
N LEU A 141 7.31 14.27 -11.36
CA LEU A 141 6.08 13.86 -12.05
C LEU A 141 5.66 12.43 -11.70
N ALA A 142 6.62 11.57 -11.37
CA ALA A 142 6.39 10.16 -11.05
C ALA A 142 5.93 9.93 -9.61
N ILE A 143 6.21 10.85 -8.68
CA ILE A 143 6.01 10.65 -7.24
C ILE A 143 4.56 10.32 -6.88
N LEU A 144 3.60 11.02 -7.48
CA LEU A 144 2.18 10.78 -7.22
C LEU A 144 1.67 9.46 -7.82
N PRO A 145 1.94 9.11 -9.09
CA PRO A 145 1.58 7.80 -9.63
C PRO A 145 2.19 6.62 -8.87
N LEU A 146 3.45 6.75 -8.42
CA LEU A 146 4.12 5.71 -7.64
C LEU A 146 3.47 5.53 -6.26
N ALA A 147 3.25 6.63 -5.52
CA ALA A 147 2.55 6.59 -4.25
C ALA A 147 1.10 6.05 -4.43
N ALA A 148 0.40 6.46 -5.49
CA ALA A 148 -0.94 5.97 -5.78
C ALA A 148 -0.95 4.47 -6.05
N LYS A 149 -0.03 3.94 -6.86
CA LYS A 149 0.10 2.50 -7.09
C LYS A 149 0.29 1.75 -5.77
N GLU A 150 1.23 2.22 -4.95
CA GLU A 150 1.56 1.55 -3.70
C GLU A 150 0.37 1.53 -2.74
N GLU A 151 -0.27 2.67 -2.53
CA GLU A 151 -1.37 2.76 -1.58
C GLU A 151 -2.65 2.08 -2.09
N LEU A 152 -2.99 2.22 -3.37
CA LEU A 152 -4.16 1.54 -3.95
C LEU A 152 -4.05 0.02 -3.87
N ILE A 153 -2.85 -0.53 -4.14
CA ILE A 153 -2.67 -1.98 -4.12
C ILE A 153 -2.48 -2.48 -2.69
N VAL A 154 -1.60 -1.86 -1.89
CA VAL A 154 -1.23 -2.40 -0.57
C VAL A 154 -2.28 -2.08 0.49
N ARG A 155 -2.78 -0.84 0.58
CA ARG A 155 -3.83 -0.48 1.56
C ARG A 155 -5.21 -0.72 0.99
N GLY A 156 -5.47 -0.20 -0.20
CA GLY A 156 -6.79 -0.31 -0.80
C GLY A 156 -7.21 -1.75 -1.07
N TYR A 157 -6.44 -2.47 -1.88
CA TYR A 157 -6.83 -3.80 -2.37
C TYR A 157 -6.37 -4.94 -1.46
N LEU A 158 -5.06 -5.07 -1.18
CA LEU A 158 -4.51 -6.16 -0.36
C LEU A 158 -5.18 -6.23 1.01
N MET A 159 -5.26 -5.12 1.76
CA MET A 159 -5.91 -5.13 3.07
C MET A 159 -7.39 -5.50 2.97
N THR A 160 -8.10 -5.03 1.94
CA THR A 160 -9.50 -5.35 1.73
C THR A 160 -9.70 -6.85 1.46
N GLU A 161 -8.89 -7.42 0.56
CA GLU A 161 -9.01 -8.84 0.21
C GLU A 161 -8.52 -9.76 1.34
N VAL A 162 -7.40 -9.43 1.99
CA VAL A 162 -6.90 -10.22 3.14
C VAL A 162 -7.91 -10.18 4.29
N SER A 163 -8.48 -9.02 4.61
CA SER A 163 -9.52 -8.92 5.64
C SER A 163 -10.75 -9.76 5.29
N ALA A 164 -11.19 -9.75 4.03
CA ALA A 164 -12.32 -10.56 3.59
C ALA A 164 -12.03 -12.06 3.56
N LEU A 165 -10.79 -12.47 3.25
CA LEU A 165 -10.37 -13.87 3.22
C LEU A 165 -10.14 -14.48 4.60
N THR A 166 -9.72 -13.66 5.57
CA THR A 166 -9.33 -14.09 6.93
C THR A 166 -10.34 -13.71 8.01
N GLY A 167 -11.27 -12.81 7.73
CA GLY A 167 -12.16 -12.20 8.72
C GLY A 167 -11.46 -11.23 9.69
N SER A 168 -10.19 -10.88 9.46
CA SER A 168 -9.37 -10.12 10.41
C SER A 168 -8.74 -8.88 9.78
N MET A 169 -9.24 -7.70 10.14
CA MET A 169 -8.61 -6.42 9.75
C MET A 169 -7.25 -6.21 10.43
N PRO A 170 -7.03 -6.53 11.72
CA PRO A 170 -5.70 -6.46 12.31
C PRO A 170 -4.65 -7.29 11.57
N PHE A 171 -5.00 -8.51 11.12
CA PHE A 171 -4.10 -9.32 10.31
C PHE A 171 -3.83 -8.68 8.94
N ALA A 172 -4.84 -8.09 8.30
CA ALA A 172 -4.67 -7.37 7.03
C ALA A 172 -3.74 -6.14 7.20
N VAL A 173 -3.86 -5.40 8.29
CA VAL A 173 -2.94 -4.30 8.66
C VAL A 173 -1.51 -4.83 8.79
N PHE A 174 -1.30 -5.87 9.58
CA PHE A 174 0.01 -6.49 9.76
C PHE A 174 0.61 -6.96 8.43
N ALA A 175 -0.16 -7.72 7.64
CA ALA A 175 0.29 -8.22 6.34
C ALA A 175 0.68 -7.08 5.38
N SER A 176 -0.08 -5.99 5.34
CA SER A 176 0.21 -4.85 4.47
C SER A 176 1.50 -4.12 4.86
N ILE A 177 1.74 -3.94 6.16
CA ILE A 177 2.93 -3.26 6.68
C ILE A 177 4.18 -4.11 6.40
N VAL A 178 4.14 -5.41 6.73
CA VAL A 178 5.25 -6.33 6.49
C VAL A 178 5.56 -6.42 4.99
N PHE A 179 4.52 -6.57 4.16
CA PHE A 179 4.71 -6.64 2.71
C PHE A 179 5.35 -5.36 2.15
N GLN A 180 4.89 -4.19 2.59
CA GLN A 180 5.46 -2.93 2.10
C GLN A 180 6.90 -2.74 2.59
N SER A 181 7.21 -3.08 3.82
CA SER A 181 8.57 -3.00 4.34
C SER A 181 9.51 -3.99 3.62
N PHE A 182 8.99 -5.14 3.16
CA PHE A 182 9.77 -6.16 2.47
C PHE A 182 10.35 -5.68 1.14
N TYR A 183 9.59 -5.00 0.30
CA TYR A 183 10.16 -4.50 -0.96
C TYR A 183 11.04 -3.24 -0.81
N HIS A 184 11.22 -2.76 0.43
CA HIS A 184 12.23 -1.76 0.81
C HIS A 184 13.48 -2.38 1.48
N LEU A 185 13.56 -3.71 1.58
CA LEU A 185 14.65 -4.42 2.23
C LEU A 185 16.04 -4.12 1.60
N TYR A 186 16.06 -3.69 0.33
CA TYR A 186 17.28 -3.23 -0.36
C TYR A 186 17.98 -2.06 0.36
N GLN A 187 17.29 -1.35 1.23
CA GLN A 187 17.86 -0.28 2.09
C GLN A 187 18.51 -0.84 3.36
N GLY A 188 18.54 -2.17 3.53
CA GLY A 188 19.10 -2.87 4.67
C GLY A 188 18.07 -3.29 5.72
N THR A 189 18.44 -4.30 6.53
CA THR A 189 17.57 -4.83 7.59
C THR A 189 17.08 -3.76 8.58
N PRO A 190 17.91 -2.79 9.05
CA PRO A 190 17.40 -1.75 9.93
C PRO A 190 16.32 -0.88 9.27
N ALA A 191 16.45 -0.58 7.97
CA ALA A 191 15.45 0.20 7.22
C ALA A 191 14.11 -0.53 7.12
N PHE A 192 14.10 -1.86 7.01
CA PHE A 192 12.88 -2.65 7.09
C PHE A 192 12.07 -2.33 8.36
N PHE A 193 12.72 -2.30 9.52
CA PHE A 193 12.05 -1.98 10.79
C PHE A 193 11.62 -0.51 10.86
N VAL A 194 12.42 0.42 10.31
CA VAL A 194 12.06 1.84 10.23
C VAL A 194 10.78 2.03 9.40
N HIS A 195 10.67 1.30 8.28
CA HIS A 195 9.48 1.32 7.45
C HIS A 195 8.25 0.72 8.13
N LEU A 196 8.40 -0.32 8.97
CA LEU A 196 7.27 -0.83 9.77
C LEU A 196 6.63 0.29 10.59
N GLY A 197 7.44 1.13 11.26
CA GLY A 197 6.94 2.26 12.05
C GLY A 197 6.20 3.29 11.20
N GLY A 198 6.81 3.76 10.11
CA GLY A 198 6.21 4.76 9.23
C GLY A 198 4.90 4.30 8.57
N PHE A 199 4.90 3.09 8.04
CA PHE A 199 3.74 2.54 7.33
C PHE A 199 2.59 2.13 8.26
N PHE A 200 2.85 1.94 9.55
CA PHE A 200 1.82 1.65 10.54
C PHE A 200 0.74 2.73 10.58
N ALA A 201 1.14 4.01 10.59
CA ALA A 201 0.19 5.13 10.58
C ALA A 201 -0.76 5.08 9.38
N PHE A 202 -0.23 4.82 8.17
CA PHE A 202 -1.00 4.74 6.94
C PHE A 202 -1.98 3.56 6.96
N ALA A 203 -1.52 2.40 7.41
CA ALA A 203 -2.35 1.19 7.46
C ALA A 203 -3.49 1.33 8.48
N VAL A 204 -3.22 1.86 9.68
CA VAL A 204 -4.25 2.07 10.72
C VAL A 204 -5.25 3.14 10.28
N PHE A 205 -4.78 4.25 9.69
CA PHE A 205 -5.68 5.28 9.16
C PHE A 205 -6.64 4.69 8.11
N TYR A 206 -6.11 3.91 7.15
CA TYR A 206 -6.96 3.28 6.16
C TYR A 206 -7.92 2.24 6.76
N ALA A 207 -7.44 1.42 7.71
CA ALA A 207 -8.28 0.41 8.39
C ALA A 207 -9.50 1.04 9.08
N THR A 208 -9.31 2.22 9.70
CA THR A 208 -10.35 2.90 10.48
C THR A 208 -11.27 3.79 9.64
N THR A 209 -10.74 4.43 8.59
CA THR A 209 -11.49 5.43 7.81
C THR A 209 -11.96 4.93 6.45
N ARG A 210 -11.33 3.89 5.92
CA ARG A 210 -11.51 3.38 4.54
C ARG A 210 -11.31 4.45 3.47
N ARG A 211 -10.50 5.48 3.75
CA ARG A 211 -10.17 6.59 2.84
C ARG A 211 -8.72 6.44 2.38
N ILE A 212 -8.52 6.20 1.08
CA ILE A 212 -7.17 5.99 0.54
C ILE A 212 -6.53 7.29 0.06
N THR A 213 -7.32 8.28 -0.38
CA THR A 213 -6.82 9.55 -0.93
C THR A 213 -5.91 10.31 0.04
N PRO A 214 -6.25 10.49 1.33
CA PRO A 214 -5.33 11.10 2.29
C PRO A 214 -4.00 10.36 2.42
N VAL A 215 -4.03 9.02 2.34
CA VAL A 215 -2.83 8.17 2.45
C VAL A 215 -1.93 8.36 1.23
N ILE A 216 -2.50 8.38 0.02
CA ILE A 216 -1.75 8.64 -1.23
C ILE A 216 -1.09 10.03 -1.17
N LEU A 217 -1.84 11.06 -0.76
CA LEU A 217 -1.32 12.42 -0.66
C LEU A 217 -0.21 12.52 0.40
N ALA A 218 -0.42 11.89 1.57
CA ALA A 218 0.58 11.86 2.64
C ALA A 218 1.85 11.14 2.20
N HIS A 219 1.73 10.00 1.52
CA HIS A 219 2.87 9.25 1.02
C HIS A 219 3.65 10.04 -0.06
N ALA A 220 2.95 10.61 -1.02
CA ALA A 220 3.58 11.44 -2.05
C ALA A 220 4.30 12.65 -1.44
N PHE A 221 3.67 13.34 -0.47
CA PHE A 221 4.28 14.46 0.22
C PHE A 221 5.49 14.04 1.07
N TYR A 222 5.42 12.90 1.76
CA TYR A 222 6.53 12.36 2.54
C TYR A 222 7.74 12.05 1.66
N ASN A 223 7.53 11.42 0.51
CA ASN A 223 8.59 11.14 -0.47
C ASN A 223 9.19 12.44 -1.03
N PHE A 224 8.34 13.42 -1.38
CA PHE A 224 8.79 14.75 -1.82
C PHE A 224 9.68 15.40 -0.75
N TRP A 225 9.22 15.44 0.50
CA TRP A 225 9.93 16.10 1.60
C TRP A 225 11.25 15.41 1.94
N LEU A 226 11.32 14.07 1.91
CA LEU A 226 12.59 13.36 2.17
C LEU A 226 13.66 13.63 1.12
N LEU A 227 13.29 13.87 -0.14
CA LEU A 227 14.23 14.05 -1.24
C LEU A 227 14.65 15.50 -1.46
N THR A 228 13.99 16.45 -0.79
CA THR A 228 14.35 17.87 -0.83
C THR A 228 15.27 18.32 0.33
N ARG A 229 15.65 17.38 1.19
CA ARG A 229 16.58 17.59 2.32
C ARG A 229 17.91 16.91 2.07
#